data_2b2c41bca75021aa66598fb8f4a4a9e1
#
_entry.id   2b2c41bca75021aa66598fb8f4a4a9e1
#
_cell.length_a   1.000
_cell.length_b   1.000
_cell.length_c   1.000
_cell.angle_alpha   90.00
_cell.angle_beta   90.00
_cell.angle_gamma   90.00
#
_symmetry.space_group_name_H-M   'P 1'
#
loop_
_entity.id
_entity.type
_entity.pdbx_description
1 polymer ?
#
loop_
_entity_poly.entity_id
_entity_poly.type
_entity_poly.pdbx_seq_one_letter_code
_entity_poly.pdbx_strand_id
1 'polypeptide(L)'
;MESYYGFHYRRNLAFCQNSFGKEGFMFVFIRGAGDLATGISIRLHRAGISVCHSDLAIPTAVRRNVAFSEAIRLGECSVEGITAVRADTVEEIEAALAERKVPVIVDEGKEFLHKLKPDAVVDAILAKRNLGTAITDARAVIGIGPGFTAGVDCHAVVETKRGHDLGRVLLEGSAIPNTGIPGIIGGYGKERVLRAPADGILEKTLPIGTLVKAGDVCAVVNGIPMRTEIAGVLRGMLQEGITVFAGMKAGDVDPRGEAVEYRNVSDKARAIGGGVLEALLHFLPWELCENKRN
;
A
#
# COMPACT_ATOMS: atom_id res chain seq x y z
N MET A 1 -10.39 15.75 42.56
CA MET A 1 -10.88 15.76 41.17
C MET A 1 -10.08 14.71 40.44
N GLU A 2 -10.52 13.45 40.60
CA GLU A 2 -9.80 12.25 40.11
C GLU A 2 -10.23 11.91 38.69
N SER A 3 -9.25 11.54 37.91
CA SER A 3 -9.32 11.27 36.49
C SER A 3 -10.09 9.98 36.18
N TYR A 4 -11.22 10.14 35.53
CA TYR A 4 -11.86 9.06 34.76
C TYR A 4 -11.15 8.91 33.42
N TYR A 5 -10.39 7.83 33.21
CA TYR A 5 -10.14 7.15 31.94
C TYR A 5 -9.25 5.91 32.19
N GLY A 6 -9.84 4.90 32.78
CA GLY A 6 -9.28 3.56 32.87
C GLY A 6 -10.22 2.56 32.20
N PHE A 7 -10.35 2.61 30.88
CA PHE A 7 -10.98 1.52 30.15
C PHE A 7 -9.96 0.39 29.94
N HIS A 8 -9.90 -0.53 30.87
CA HIS A 8 -9.29 -1.84 30.64
C HIS A 8 -10.18 -2.66 29.71
N TYR A 9 -9.96 -2.52 28.41
CA TYR A 9 -10.50 -3.45 27.43
C TYR A 9 -9.66 -4.73 27.48
N ARG A 10 -9.97 -5.67 28.37
CA ARG A 10 -9.56 -7.06 28.20
C ARG A 10 -10.39 -7.63 27.04
N ARG A 11 -9.85 -7.55 25.83
CA ARG A 11 -10.40 -8.25 24.69
C ARG A 11 -10.17 -9.75 24.86
N ASN A 12 -11.23 -10.49 25.13
CA ASN A 12 -11.32 -11.89 24.73
C ASN A 12 -11.47 -11.90 23.20
N LEU A 13 -10.35 -11.91 22.50
CA LEU A 13 -10.33 -12.09 21.04
C LEU A 13 -10.59 -13.57 20.76
N ALA A 14 -11.79 -13.88 20.31
CA ALA A 14 -12.12 -15.21 19.78
C ALA A 14 -11.51 -15.34 18.38
N PHE A 15 -10.88 -16.47 18.15
CA PHE A 15 -9.90 -16.71 17.09
C PHE A 15 -10.43 -17.66 16.01
N CYS A 16 -10.33 -17.29 14.72
CA CYS A 16 -10.47 -18.22 13.59
C CYS A 16 -9.20 -19.05 13.44
N GLN A 17 -9.33 -20.36 13.30
CA GLN A 17 -8.22 -21.20 12.86
C GLN A 17 -8.05 -21.02 11.35
N ASN A 18 -7.01 -20.32 10.95
CA ASN A 18 -6.50 -20.41 9.59
C ASN A 18 -5.56 -21.62 9.48
N SER A 19 -5.20 -22.00 8.25
CA SER A 19 -4.34 -23.15 7.94
C SER A 19 -2.95 -23.09 8.57
N PHE A 20 -2.56 -22.00 9.21
CA PHE A 20 -1.30 -21.78 9.94
C PHE A 20 -1.35 -22.17 11.41
N GLY A 21 -2.44 -22.80 11.89
CA GLY A 21 -2.48 -23.53 13.18
C GLY A 21 -2.33 -22.72 14.45
N LYS A 22 -2.37 -21.39 14.42
CA LYS A 22 -2.36 -20.54 15.62
C LYS A 22 -3.69 -19.83 15.78
N GLU A 23 -4.20 -19.85 17.01
CA GLU A 23 -5.48 -19.23 17.36
C GLU A 23 -5.58 -17.79 16.86
N GLY A 24 -6.40 -17.55 15.92
CA GLY A 24 -7.37 -16.60 15.69
C GLY A 24 -7.20 -15.24 15.18
N PHE A 25 -6.29 -14.83 14.35
CA PHE A 25 -6.41 -13.53 13.69
C PHE A 25 -6.80 -13.69 12.21
N MET A 26 -7.67 -12.80 11.70
CA MET A 26 -7.91 -12.68 10.27
C MET A 26 -6.55 -12.47 9.58
N PHE A 27 -6.28 -13.25 8.53
CA PHE A 27 -5.07 -13.13 7.74
C PHE A 27 -5.40 -12.58 6.35
N VAL A 28 -4.81 -11.44 6.02
CA VAL A 28 -5.04 -10.71 4.77
C VAL A 28 -3.77 -10.70 3.93
N PHE A 29 -3.88 -11.13 2.69
CA PHE A 29 -2.82 -11.02 1.69
C PHE A 29 -3.05 -9.78 0.83
N ILE A 30 -2.10 -8.86 0.80
CA ILE A 30 -2.17 -7.63 0.01
C ILE A 30 -1.23 -7.75 -1.19
N ARG A 31 -1.77 -7.69 -2.38
CA ARG A 31 -1.01 -7.60 -3.62
C ARG A 31 -0.58 -6.15 -3.83
N GLY A 32 0.74 -5.91 -3.91
CA GLY A 32 1.37 -4.59 -3.88
C GLY A 32 1.79 -4.18 -2.46
N ALA A 33 2.94 -3.50 -2.34
CA ALA A 33 3.50 -2.98 -1.09
C ALA A 33 3.91 -1.49 -1.20
N GLY A 34 3.35 -0.75 -2.17
CA GLY A 34 3.54 0.69 -2.33
C GLY A 34 2.87 1.51 -1.22
N ASP A 35 2.91 2.84 -1.32
CA ASP A 35 2.44 3.77 -0.28
C ASP A 35 0.96 3.61 0.10
N LEU A 36 0.07 3.32 -0.85
CA LEU A 36 -1.35 3.09 -0.56
C LEU A 36 -1.57 1.73 0.11
N ALA A 37 -0.93 0.68 -0.39
CA ALA A 37 -0.95 -0.66 0.21
C ALA A 37 -0.41 -0.63 1.65
N THR A 38 0.67 0.11 1.90
CA THR A 38 1.23 0.32 3.23
C THR A 38 0.24 1.01 4.16
N GLY A 39 -0.48 2.04 3.68
CA GLY A 39 -1.52 2.70 4.49
C GLY A 39 -2.69 1.79 4.83
N ILE A 40 -3.07 0.89 3.93
CA ILE A 40 -4.04 -0.19 4.19
C ILE A 40 -3.48 -1.10 5.29
N SER A 41 -2.26 -1.60 5.11
CA SER A 41 -1.60 -2.50 6.06
C SER A 41 -1.51 -1.91 7.46
N ILE A 42 -1.11 -0.64 7.60
CA ILE A 42 -1.05 0.07 8.89
C ILE A 42 -2.43 0.08 9.57
N ARG A 43 -3.49 0.33 8.82
CA ARG A 43 -4.87 0.31 9.36
C ARG A 43 -5.25 -1.06 9.87
N LEU A 44 -5.02 -2.10 9.06
CA LEU A 44 -5.35 -3.48 9.38
C LEU A 44 -4.52 -4.01 10.55
N HIS A 45 -3.21 -3.79 10.53
CA HIS A 45 -2.29 -4.19 11.60
C HIS A 45 -2.67 -3.57 12.95
N ARG A 46 -2.99 -2.26 12.97
CA ARG A 46 -3.46 -1.57 14.19
C ARG A 46 -4.82 -2.06 14.67
N ALA A 47 -5.64 -2.59 13.78
CA ALA A 47 -6.89 -3.26 14.11
C ALA A 47 -6.71 -4.72 14.60
N GLY A 48 -5.47 -5.23 14.65
CA GLY A 48 -5.16 -6.58 15.11
C GLY A 48 -5.23 -7.64 14.01
N ILE A 49 -5.30 -7.25 12.75
CA ILE A 49 -5.36 -8.15 11.59
C ILE A 49 -3.94 -8.46 11.12
N SER A 50 -3.62 -9.73 10.87
CA SER A 50 -2.36 -10.16 10.31
C SER A 50 -2.30 -9.86 8.81
N VAL A 51 -1.17 -9.31 8.34
CA VAL A 51 -1.04 -8.86 6.94
C VAL A 51 0.26 -9.37 6.35
N CYS A 52 0.22 -9.85 5.11
CA CYS A 52 1.39 -10.15 4.28
C CYS A 52 1.25 -9.39 2.96
N HIS A 53 2.36 -8.89 2.42
CA HIS A 53 2.38 -8.24 1.11
C HIS A 53 3.14 -9.05 0.08
N SER A 54 2.73 -8.92 -1.19
CA SER A 54 3.57 -9.26 -2.33
C SER A 54 3.89 -8.03 -3.17
N ASP A 55 5.08 -7.99 -3.77
CA ASP A 55 5.44 -6.95 -4.74
C ASP A 55 6.43 -7.54 -5.77
N LEU A 56 6.87 -6.70 -6.72
CA LEU A 56 7.88 -7.03 -7.72
C LEU A 56 9.25 -7.20 -7.06
N ALA A 57 10.12 -7.99 -7.68
CA ALA A 57 11.53 -8.12 -7.26
C ALA A 57 12.27 -6.76 -7.30
N ILE A 58 11.87 -5.88 -8.21
CA ILE A 58 12.33 -4.49 -8.29
C ILE A 58 11.11 -3.57 -8.13
N PRO A 59 10.78 -3.15 -6.90
CA PRO A 59 9.62 -2.33 -6.64
C PRO A 59 9.68 -0.96 -7.31
N THR A 60 8.54 -0.47 -7.79
CA THR A 60 8.41 0.83 -8.47
C THR A 60 7.71 1.90 -7.61
N ALA A 61 7.74 1.75 -6.29
CA ALA A 61 7.17 2.72 -5.38
C ALA A 61 7.95 4.04 -5.42
N VAL A 62 7.25 5.14 -5.73
CA VAL A 62 7.86 6.49 -5.77
C VAL A 62 8.00 7.05 -4.35
N ARG A 63 7.00 6.84 -3.48
CA ARG A 63 7.03 7.30 -2.09
C ARG A 63 7.66 6.26 -1.17
N ARG A 64 8.94 5.94 -1.40
CA ARG A 64 9.66 4.85 -0.73
C ARG A 64 9.69 4.96 0.79
N ASN A 65 9.78 6.17 1.36
CA ASN A 65 9.79 6.38 2.81
C ASN A 65 8.50 5.92 3.53
N VAL A 66 7.43 5.63 2.80
CA VAL A 66 6.15 5.17 3.32
C VAL A 66 5.64 3.95 2.55
N ALA A 67 6.56 3.14 2.04
CA ALA A 67 6.25 1.95 1.25
C ALA A 67 6.96 0.72 1.84
N PHE A 68 6.21 -0.28 2.23
CA PHE A 68 6.74 -1.55 2.75
C PHE A 68 7.50 -2.36 1.69
N SER A 69 7.33 -2.04 0.41
CA SER A 69 8.15 -2.60 -0.67
C SER A 69 9.66 -2.36 -0.50
N GLU A 70 10.07 -1.34 0.29
CA GLU A 70 11.49 -1.14 0.62
C GLU A 70 12.11 -2.31 1.41
N ALA A 71 11.30 -3.12 2.11
CA ALA A 71 11.78 -4.32 2.77
C ALA A 71 12.38 -5.33 1.76
N ILE A 72 11.86 -5.42 0.52
CA ILE A 72 12.44 -6.28 -0.53
C ILE A 72 13.88 -5.89 -0.83
N ARG A 73 14.17 -4.59 -0.87
CA ARG A 73 15.50 -4.06 -1.19
C ARG A 73 16.44 -4.01 0.01
N LEU A 74 15.92 -3.69 1.20
CA LEU A 74 16.71 -3.41 2.41
C LEU A 74 16.77 -4.58 3.39
N GLY A 75 15.94 -5.63 3.19
CA GLY A 75 15.68 -6.68 4.16
C GLY A 75 14.60 -6.30 5.17
N GLU A 76 14.62 -5.06 5.65
CA GLU A 76 13.67 -4.53 6.64
C GLU A 76 13.42 -3.04 6.39
N CYS A 77 12.21 -2.56 6.70
CA CYS A 77 11.89 -1.13 6.77
C CYS A 77 10.78 -0.88 7.81
N SER A 78 10.63 0.36 8.25
CA SER A 78 9.58 0.73 9.21
C SER A 78 8.83 1.97 8.76
N VAL A 79 7.50 1.95 8.89
CA VAL A 79 6.61 3.08 8.61
C VAL A 79 5.66 3.25 9.79
N GLU A 80 5.65 4.43 10.40
CA GLU A 80 4.82 4.78 11.56
C GLU A 80 4.89 3.75 12.71
N GLY A 81 6.09 3.21 12.97
CA GLY A 81 6.34 2.26 14.06
C GLY A 81 5.93 0.81 13.75
N ILE A 82 5.49 0.51 12.53
CA ILE A 82 5.24 -0.85 12.08
C ILE A 82 6.39 -1.29 11.20
N THR A 83 6.99 -2.42 11.56
CA THR A 83 8.13 -3.01 10.85
C THR A 83 7.66 -4.00 9.79
N ALA A 84 8.15 -3.82 8.57
CA ALA A 84 8.02 -4.79 7.49
C ALA A 84 9.36 -5.45 7.22
N VAL A 85 9.35 -6.76 6.97
CA VAL A 85 10.54 -7.57 6.71
C VAL A 85 10.38 -8.35 5.41
N ARG A 86 11.46 -8.51 4.66
CA ARG A 86 11.49 -9.42 3.53
C ARG A 86 11.37 -10.85 4.05
N ALA A 87 10.56 -11.64 3.36
CA ALA A 87 10.46 -13.07 3.56
C ALA A 87 10.51 -13.79 2.20
N ASP A 88 11.22 -14.90 2.11
CA ASP A 88 11.39 -15.67 0.88
C ASP A 88 10.82 -17.09 1.03
N THR A 89 10.40 -17.49 2.25
CA THR A 89 9.77 -18.78 2.55
C THR A 89 8.51 -18.64 3.41
N VAL A 90 7.69 -19.70 3.46
CA VAL A 90 6.50 -19.74 4.32
C VAL A 90 6.87 -19.65 5.79
N GLU A 91 7.94 -20.31 6.19
CA GLU A 91 8.45 -20.35 7.58
C GLU A 91 8.88 -18.94 8.04
N GLU A 92 9.52 -18.18 7.15
CA GLU A 92 9.91 -16.78 7.42
C GLU A 92 8.67 -15.87 7.53
N ILE A 93 7.64 -16.09 6.69
CA ILE A 93 6.37 -15.39 6.80
C ILE A 93 5.73 -15.65 8.16
N GLU A 94 5.64 -16.92 8.59
CA GLU A 94 5.09 -17.30 9.89
C GLU A 94 5.86 -16.70 11.05
N ALA A 95 7.19 -16.73 11.00
CA ALA A 95 8.05 -16.13 12.01
C ALA A 95 7.83 -14.61 12.14
N ALA A 96 7.75 -13.90 11.00
CA ALA A 96 7.49 -12.47 10.97
C ALA A 96 6.11 -12.12 11.56
N LEU A 97 5.07 -12.87 11.19
CA LEU A 97 3.72 -12.69 11.72
C LEU A 97 3.65 -12.96 13.24
N ALA A 98 4.37 -13.97 13.73
CA ALA A 98 4.45 -14.28 15.16
C ALA A 98 5.10 -13.14 15.98
N GLU A 99 6.05 -12.42 15.38
CA GLU A 99 6.67 -11.21 15.93
C GLU A 99 5.84 -9.93 15.73
N ARG A 100 4.65 -10.04 15.15
CA ARG A 100 3.80 -8.91 14.74
C ARG A 100 4.49 -7.95 13.76
N LYS A 101 5.38 -8.44 12.96
CA LYS A 101 5.94 -7.77 11.78
C LYS A 101 5.08 -8.05 10.55
N VAL A 102 5.29 -7.27 9.50
CA VAL A 102 4.60 -7.40 8.21
C VAL A 102 5.56 -8.05 7.22
N PRO A 103 5.38 -9.33 6.85
CA PRO A 103 6.19 -9.93 5.81
C PRO A 103 5.88 -9.34 4.45
N VAL A 104 6.92 -9.12 3.65
CA VAL A 104 6.85 -8.67 2.25
C VAL A 104 7.65 -9.64 1.39
N ILE A 105 6.98 -10.22 0.42
CA ILE A 105 7.53 -11.27 -0.45
C ILE A 105 7.59 -10.82 -1.91
N VAL A 106 8.45 -11.45 -2.68
CA VAL A 106 8.40 -11.37 -4.15
C VAL A 106 7.47 -12.46 -4.65
N ASP A 107 6.29 -12.08 -5.17
CA ASP A 107 5.30 -13.05 -5.70
C ASP A 107 4.51 -12.44 -6.86
N GLU A 108 5.10 -12.45 -8.04
CA GLU A 108 4.45 -11.97 -9.26
C GLU A 108 3.40 -12.97 -9.80
N GLY A 109 3.61 -14.26 -9.54
CA GLY A 109 2.80 -15.38 -10.06
C GLY A 109 1.67 -15.85 -9.15
N LYS A 110 1.48 -15.28 -7.97
CA LYS A 110 0.51 -15.71 -6.93
C LYS A 110 0.82 -17.11 -6.32
N GLU A 111 2.08 -17.55 -6.37
CA GLU A 111 2.44 -18.86 -5.82
C GLU A 111 2.28 -18.91 -4.30
N PHE A 112 2.73 -17.87 -3.60
CA PHE A 112 2.55 -17.74 -2.16
C PHE A 112 1.09 -17.52 -1.78
N LEU A 113 0.33 -16.76 -2.55
CA LEU A 113 -1.11 -16.59 -2.32
C LEU A 113 -1.80 -17.95 -2.24
N HIS A 114 -1.52 -18.85 -3.19
CA HIS A 114 -2.13 -20.18 -3.22
C HIS A 114 -1.64 -21.11 -2.09
N LYS A 115 -0.38 -20.95 -1.66
CA LYS A 115 0.18 -21.72 -0.52
C LYS A 115 -0.39 -21.24 0.82
N LEU A 116 -0.48 -19.93 1.00
CA LEU A 116 -0.86 -19.30 2.27
C LEU A 116 -2.37 -19.35 2.56
N LYS A 117 -3.22 -19.44 1.53
CA LYS A 117 -4.69 -19.49 1.62
C LYS A 117 -5.25 -18.46 2.61
N PRO A 118 -5.08 -17.16 2.38
CA PRO A 118 -5.53 -16.12 3.29
C PRO A 118 -7.05 -16.08 3.42
N ASP A 119 -7.57 -15.50 4.49
CA ASP A 119 -9.01 -15.25 4.65
C ASP A 119 -9.51 -14.22 3.63
N ALA A 120 -8.64 -13.24 3.31
CA ALA A 120 -8.95 -12.21 2.32
C ALA A 120 -7.73 -11.84 1.46
N VAL A 121 -8.04 -11.38 0.24
CA VAL A 121 -7.08 -10.76 -0.69
C VAL A 121 -7.47 -9.31 -0.92
N VAL A 122 -6.48 -8.43 -0.87
CA VAL A 122 -6.63 -7.00 -1.25
C VAL A 122 -5.69 -6.74 -2.42
N ASP A 123 -6.22 -6.39 -3.59
CA ASP A 123 -5.36 -5.98 -4.71
C ASP A 123 -5.14 -4.46 -4.66
N ALA A 124 -3.97 -4.07 -4.21
CA ALA A 124 -3.50 -2.70 -4.09
C ALA A 124 -2.27 -2.41 -4.99
N ILE A 125 -2.13 -3.15 -6.10
CA ILE A 125 -1.08 -2.93 -7.12
C ILE A 125 -1.27 -1.56 -7.80
N LEU A 126 -2.53 -1.12 -7.95
CA LEU A 126 -2.91 0.16 -8.58
C LEU A 126 -2.50 0.28 -10.06
N ALA A 127 -2.46 -0.82 -10.77
CA ALA A 127 -2.13 -0.88 -12.21
C ALA A 127 -3.23 -0.28 -13.11
N LYS A 128 -4.37 0.14 -12.55
CA LYS A 128 -5.55 0.66 -13.27
C LYS A 128 -6.20 -0.34 -14.23
N ARG A 129 -5.81 -1.57 -14.13
CA ARG A 129 -6.36 -2.76 -14.77
C ARG A 129 -6.14 -3.95 -13.84
N ASN A 130 -7.00 -4.93 -13.90
CA ASN A 130 -6.82 -6.18 -13.16
C ASN A 130 -5.61 -6.95 -13.74
N LEU A 131 -4.69 -7.35 -12.87
CA LEU A 131 -3.51 -8.17 -13.18
C LEU A 131 -3.68 -9.59 -12.62
N GLY A 132 -4.81 -10.21 -12.92
CA GLY A 132 -5.09 -11.61 -12.61
C GLY A 132 -5.62 -11.87 -11.20
N THR A 133 -6.17 -10.87 -10.50
CA THR A 133 -6.94 -11.08 -9.28
C THR A 133 -8.33 -11.61 -9.66
N ALA A 134 -8.76 -12.68 -9.00
CA ALA A 134 -10.05 -13.30 -9.22
C ALA A 134 -10.87 -13.30 -7.93
N ILE A 135 -12.19 -13.18 -8.06
CA ILE A 135 -13.12 -13.22 -6.93
C ILE A 135 -13.00 -14.52 -6.10
N THR A 136 -12.44 -15.56 -6.70
CA THR A 136 -12.22 -16.87 -6.07
C THR A 136 -10.87 -16.99 -5.36
N ASP A 137 -10.02 -15.96 -5.36
CA ASP A 137 -8.69 -16.00 -4.73
C ASP A 137 -8.77 -16.13 -3.19
N ALA A 138 -9.87 -15.70 -2.56
CA ALA A 138 -10.11 -15.84 -1.12
C ALA A 138 -11.63 -15.71 -0.81
N ARG A 139 -12.00 -15.88 0.47
CA ARG A 139 -13.39 -15.68 0.94
C ARG A 139 -13.85 -14.24 0.79
N ALA A 140 -12.94 -13.28 0.90
CA ALA A 140 -13.16 -11.88 0.57
C ALA A 140 -12.04 -11.37 -0.34
N VAL A 141 -12.39 -10.82 -1.49
CA VAL A 141 -11.44 -10.21 -2.44
C VAL A 141 -11.85 -8.77 -2.66
N ILE A 142 -10.92 -7.84 -2.43
CA ILE A 142 -11.17 -6.39 -2.47
C ILE A 142 -10.22 -5.75 -3.47
N GLY A 143 -10.77 -5.08 -4.49
CA GLY A 143 -10.02 -4.32 -5.48
C GLY A 143 -9.86 -2.86 -5.06
N ILE A 144 -8.68 -2.27 -5.27
CA ILE A 144 -8.41 -0.88 -4.91
C ILE A 144 -8.39 0.01 -6.15
N GLY A 145 -9.42 0.84 -6.29
CA GLY A 145 -9.57 1.81 -7.37
C GLY A 145 -10.00 1.22 -8.71
N PRO A 146 -9.77 1.94 -9.83
CA PRO A 146 -10.22 1.53 -11.15
C PRO A 146 -9.44 0.31 -11.67
N GLY A 147 -10.11 -0.51 -12.44
CA GLY A 147 -9.58 -1.75 -13.02
C GLY A 147 -10.30 -2.99 -12.51
N PHE A 148 -11.18 -2.84 -11.53
CA PHE A 148 -12.00 -3.91 -10.94
C PHE A 148 -13.49 -3.61 -11.07
N THR A 149 -14.29 -4.67 -11.12
CA THR A 149 -15.74 -4.61 -11.06
C THR A 149 -16.21 -5.50 -9.92
N ALA A 150 -16.85 -4.91 -8.90
CA ALA A 150 -17.43 -5.65 -7.78
C ALA A 150 -18.53 -6.59 -8.26
N GLY A 151 -18.53 -7.82 -7.75
CA GLY A 151 -19.41 -8.91 -8.19
C GLY A 151 -18.88 -9.69 -9.41
N VAL A 152 -17.76 -9.26 -10.02
CA VAL A 152 -17.13 -9.91 -11.19
C VAL A 152 -15.68 -10.32 -10.87
N ASP A 153 -14.81 -9.33 -10.66
CA ASP A 153 -13.39 -9.58 -10.37
C ASP A 153 -13.10 -9.76 -8.88
N CYS A 154 -13.92 -9.13 -8.05
CA CYS A 154 -13.76 -9.05 -6.60
C CYS A 154 -15.12 -8.89 -5.94
N HIS A 155 -15.17 -9.03 -4.61
CA HIS A 155 -16.39 -8.87 -3.82
C HIS A 155 -16.74 -7.39 -3.57
N ALA A 156 -15.73 -6.53 -3.44
CA ALA A 156 -15.92 -5.09 -3.30
C ALA A 156 -14.78 -4.33 -3.97
N VAL A 157 -15.05 -3.07 -4.36
CA VAL A 157 -14.07 -2.11 -4.83
C VAL A 157 -14.02 -0.92 -3.87
N VAL A 158 -12.81 -0.46 -3.50
CA VAL A 158 -12.63 0.76 -2.70
C VAL A 158 -12.23 1.91 -3.60
N GLU A 159 -13.01 2.99 -3.58
CA GLU A 159 -12.79 4.19 -4.39
C GLU A 159 -11.50 4.92 -4.00
N THR A 160 -10.71 5.31 -5.00
CA THR A 160 -9.41 5.99 -4.80
C THR A 160 -9.36 7.42 -5.31
N LYS A 161 -10.38 7.90 -6.00
CA LYS A 161 -10.44 9.28 -6.48
C LYS A 161 -10.63 10.22 -5.29
N ARG A 162 -9.83 11.30 -5.21
CA ARG A 162 -10.01 12.33 -4.19
C ARG A 162 -11.37 13.02 -4.34
N GLY A 163 -12.01 13.30 -3.22
CA GLY A 163 -13.34 13.89 -3.12
C GLY A 163 -14.16 13.20 -2.04
N HIS A 164 -15.46 13.40 -2.06
CA HIS A 164 -16.38 12.86 -1.05
C HIS A 164 -16.45 11.32 -1.03
N ASP A 165 -16.17 10.68 -2.17
CA ASP A 165 -16.24 9.22 -2.30
C ASP A 165 -14.90 8.51 -2.00
N LEU A 166 -13.84 9.24 -1.65
CA LEU A 166 -12.54 8.63 -1.33
C LEU A 166 -12.66 7.65 -0.16
N GLY A 167 -12.29 6.39 -0.43
CA GLY A 167 -12.38 5.30 0.54
C GLY A 167 -13.76 4.64 0.61
N ARG A 168 -14.74 5.08 -0.18
CA ARG A 168 -16.07 4.46 -0.24
C ARG A 168 -15.98 3.03 -0.74
N VAL A 169 -16.70 2.14 -0.07
CA VAL A 169 -16.84 0.73 -0.48
C VAL A 169 -17.98 0.61 -1.50
N LEU A 170 -17.68 0.02 -2.64
CA LEU A 170 -18.63 -0.30 -3.71
C LEU A 170 -18.84 -1.80 -3.72
N LEU A 171 -20.07 -2.24 -3.47
CA LEU A 171 -20.46 -3.66 -3.50
C LEU A 171 -20.92 -4.09 -4.91
N GLU A 172 -21.14 -3.14 -5.79
CA GLU A 172 -21.51 -3.33 -7.19
C GLU A 172 -20.80 -2.30 -8.08
N GLY A 173 -20.48 -2.68 -9.32
CA GLY A 173 -19.86 -1.81 -10.31
C GLY A 173 -18.38 -1.53 -10.06
N SER A 174 -17.88 -0.42 -10.56
CA SER A 174 -16.46 -0.08 -10.61
C SER A 174 -16.19 1.30 -10.03
N ALA A 175 -14.96 1.51 -9.54
CA ALA A 175 -14.49 2.84 -9.15
C ALA A 175 -14.43 3.80 -10.34
N ILE A 176 -14.46 5.09 -10.05
CA ILE A 176 -14.39 6.15 -11.06
C ILE A 176 -13.13 5.96 -11.91
N PRO A 177 -13.25 5.97 -13.26
CA PRO A 177 -12.11 5.79 -14.15
C PRO A 177 -10.98 6.78 -13.87
N ASN A 178 -9.73 6.30 -14.03
CA ASN A 178 -8.57 7.15 -13.86
C ASN A 178 -8.51 8.23 -14.96
N THR A 179 -8.39 9.48 -14.57
CA THR A 179 -8.27 10.61 -15.50
C THR A 179 -6.85 10.84 -16.01
N GLY A 180 -5.84 10.17 -15.42
CA GLY A 180 -4.43 10.45 -15.71
C GLY A 180 -3.91 11.78 -15.13
N ILE A 181 -4.80 12.60 -14.57
CA ILE A 181 -4.47 13.92 -14.03
C ILE A 181 -4.17 13.78 -12.53
N PRO A 182 -2.97 14.16 -12.07
CA PRO A 182 -2.64 14.17 -10.66
C PRO A 182 -3.54 15.14 -9.88
N GLY A 183 -3.89 14.76 -8.64
CA GLY A 183 -4.65 15.66 -7.77
C GLY A 183 -3.89 16.96 -7.46
N ILE A 184 -4.62 18.07 -7.38
CA ILE A 184 -4.05 19.39 -7.06
C ILE A 184 -3.63 19.42 -5.58
N ILE A 185 -2.40 19.85 -5.32
CA ILE A 185 -1.85 20.10 -3.98
C ILE A 185 -1.15 21.45 -4.01
N GLY A 186 -1.52 22.37 -3.14
CA GLY A 186 -0.92 23.72 -3.09
C GLY A 186 -0.99 24.47 -4.42
N GLY A 187 -2.05 24.25 -5.22
CA GLY A 187 -2.23 24.89 -6.53
C GLY A 187 -1.57 24.17 -7.70
N TYR A 188 -0.76 23.14 -7.48
CA TYR A 188 -0.03 22.41 -8.51
C TYR A 188 -0.60 21.01 -8.74
N GLY A 189 -0.68 20.58 -10.00
CA GLY A 189 -1.16 19.28 -10.44
C GLY A 189 -0.05 18.42 -11.05
N LYS A 190 0.07 18.48 -12.39
CA LYS A 190 1.08 17.73 -13.16
C LYS A 190 2.51 18.20 -12.92
N GLU A 191 2.69 19.47 -12.57
CA GLU A 191 3.98 20.13 -12.34
C GLU A 191 4.76 19.54 -11.16
N ARG A 192 4.01 18.91 -10.21
CA ARG A 192 4.61 18.21 -9.07
C ARG A 192 5.25 16.88 -9.44
N VAL A 193 4.93 16.33 -10.62
CA VAL A 193 5.34 14.98 -10.99
C VAL A 193 6.62 15.05 -11.80
N LEU A 194 7.70 14.50 -11.24
CA LEU A 194 8.92 14.26 -11.99
C LEU A 194 8.74 13.05 -12.91
N ARG A 195 8.98 13.24 -14.20
CA ARG A 195 8.91 12.19 -15.19
C ARG A 195 10.28 11.94 -15.81
N ALA A 196 10.58 10.66 -16.07
CA ALA A 196 11.80 10.29 -16.77
C ALA A 196 11.87 10.98 -18.13
N PRO A 197 12.97 11.69 -18.45
CA PRO A 197 13.11 12.44 -19.71
C PRO A 197 13.38 11.54 -20.91
N ALA A 198 13.83 10.31 -20.68
CA ALA A 198 14.18 9.32 -21.71
C ALA A 198 14.04 7.90 -21.17
N ASP A 199 14.16 6.90 -22.04
CA ASP A 199 14.40 5.51 -21.67
C ASP A 199 15.82 5.36 -21.12
N GLY A 200 16.01 4.52 -20.08
CA GLY A 200 17.34 4.25 -19.56
C GLY A 200 17.36 3.91 -18.08
N ILE A 201 18.52 4.07 -17.47
CA ILE A 201 18.73 3.83 -16.05
C ILE A 201 18.61 5.15 -15.29
N LEU A 202 17.88 5.13 -14.18
CA LEU A 202 17.76 6.28 -13.28
C LEU A 202 19.01 6.37 -12.40
N GLU A 203 19.72 7.50 -12.47
CA GLU A 203 21.00 7.72 -11.80
C GLU A 203 21.00 9.03 -11.03
N LYS A 204 21.93 9.18 -10.08
CA LYS A 204 22.20 10.43 -9.34
C LYS A 204 20.94 11.03 -8.73
N THR A 205 20.13 10.17 -8.09
CA THR A 205 18.90 10.61 -7.45
C THR A 205 19.17 11.43 -6.19
N LEU A 206 18.46 12.56 -6.03
CA LEU A 206 18.45 13.27 -4.75
C LEU A 206 17.70 12.45 -3.69
N PRO A 207 18.13 12.52 -2.42
CA PRO A 207 17.40 11.90 -1.32
C PRO A 207 15.97 12.45 -1.16
N ILE A 208 15.02 11.57 -0.82
CA ILE A 208 13.68 12.01 -0.41
C ILE A 208 13.79 12.86 0.85
N GLY A 209 13.12 14.00 0.87
CA GLY A 209 13.21 15.01 1.93
C GLY A 209 14.06 16.20 1.55
N THR A 210 14.80 16.15 0.42
CA THR A 210 15.56 17.32 -0.07
C THR A 210 14.62 18.45 -0.46
N LEU A 211 14.92 19.66 0.02
CA LEU A 211 14.27 20.88 -0.45
C LEU A 211 14.86 21.26 -1.80
N VAL A 212 14.01 21.50 -2.78
CA VAL A 212 14.38 21.82 -4.15
C VAL A 212 13.73 23.12 -4.62
N LYS A 213 14.40 23.81 -5.55
CA LYS A 213 13.87 24.98 -6.27
C LYS A 213 13.46 24.58 -7.68
N ALA A 214 12.57 25.35 -8.29
CA ALA A 214 12.25 25.18 -9.71
C ALA A 214 13.53 25.20 -10.56
N GLY A 215 13.68 24.22 -11.46
CA GLY A 215 14.87 24.04 -12.29
C GLY A 215 15.95 23.13 -11.72
N ASP A 216 15.91 22.79 -10.43
CA ASP A 216 16.90 21.88 -9.83
C ASP A 216 16.84 20.49 -10.47
N VAL A 217 18.02 19.88 -10.62
CA VAL A 217 18.16 18.50 -11.11
C VAL A 217 17.89 17.53 -9.97
N CYS A 218 16.85 16.72 -10.08
CA CYS A 218 16.49 15.74 -9.06
C CYS A 218 17.04 14.33 -9.34
N ALA A 219 17.35 14.02 -10.59
CA ALA A 219 17.98 12.79 -11.04
C ALA A 219 18.50 12.94 -12.47
N VAL A 220 19.13 11.89 -13.00
CA VAL A 220 19.62 11.82 -14.37
C VAL A 220 19.17 10.49 -15.00
N VAL A 221 18.84 10.49 -16.29
CA VAL A 221 18.56 9.27 -17.07
C VAL A 221 19.38 9.32 -18.35
N ASN A 222 20.31 8.39 -18.54
CA ASN A 222 21.24 8.39 -19.69
C ASN A 222 21.92 9.73 -19.94
N GLY A 223 22.41 10.40 -18.88
CA GLY A 223 23.03 11.72 -18.98
C GLY A 223 22.05 12.90 -19.14
N ILE A 224 20.76 12.66 -19.33
CA ILE A 224 19.73 13.71 -19.47
C ILE A 224 19.19 14.07 -18.06
N PRO A 225 19.27 15.35 -17.64
CA PRO A 225 18.81 15.75 -16.32
C PRO A 225 17.29 15.77 -16.21
N MET A 226 16.75 15.20 -15.15
CA MET A 226 15.36 15.27 -14.74
C MET A 226 15.19 16.43 -13.75
N ARG A 227 14.55 17.50 -14.19
CA ARG A 227 14.40 18.75 -13.41
C ARG A 227 13.00 18.87 -12.83
N THR A 228 12.90 19.49 -11.66
CA THR A 228 11.61 19.89 -11.09
C THR A 228 11.13 21.21 -11.70
N GLU A 229 9.82 21.30 -11.97
CA GLU A 229 9.19 22.54 -12.45
C GLU A 229 8.81 23.48 -11.30
N ILE A 230 8.75 22.98 -10.04
CA ILE A 230 8.31 23.74 -8.88
C ILE A 230 9.31 23.65 -7.72
N ALA A 231 9.26 24.64 -6.83
CA ALA A 231 9.93 24.55 -5.54
C ALA A 231 9.10 23.70 -4.57
N GLY A 232 9.77 23.05 -3.60
CA GLY A 232 9.12 22.24 -2.57
C GLY A 232 10.05 21.20 -1.96
N VAL A 233 9.45 20.19 -1.31
CA VAL A 233 10.19 19.04 -0.80
C VAL A 233 10.05 17.85 -1.77
N LEU A 234 11.16 17.21 -2.10
CA LEU A 234 11.17 15.96 -2.85
C LEU A 234 10.55 14.86 -1.98
N ARG A 235 9.24 14.63 -2.18
CA ARG A 235 8.45 13.70 -1.36
C ARG A 235 8.56 12.26 -1.81
N GLY A 236 8.94 12.04 -3.04
CA GLY A 236 9.10 10.71 -3.61
C GLY A 236 10.07 10.69 -4.77
N MET A 237 10.83 9.61 -4.88
CA MET A 237 11.78 9.33 -5.93
C MET A 237 11.92 7.80 -6.06
N LEU A 238 11.89 7.29 -7.29
CA LEU A 238 12.24 5.89 -7.56
C LEU A 238 13.66 5.59 -7.07
N GLN A 239 13.92 4.33 -6.80
CA GLN A 239 15.28 3.92 -6.44
C GLN A 239 16.26 4.13 -7.61
N GLU A 240 17.49 4.46 -7.27
CA GLU A 240 18.58 4.54 -8.24
C GLU A 240 18.89 3.17 -8.83
N GLY A 241 19.30 3.13 -10.09
CA GLY A 241 19.61 1.89 -10.80
C GLY A 241 18.41 1.21 -11.48
N ILE A 242 17.18 1.71 -11.29
CA ILE A 242 16.00 1.14 -11.95
C ILE A 242 15.92 1.57 -13.42
N THR A 243 15.46 0.65 -14.26
CA THR A 243 15.13 0.96 -15.65
C THR A 243 13.84 1.75 -15.71
N VAL A 244 13.84 2.87 -16.41
CA VAL A 244 12.69 3.74 -16.64
C VAL A 244 12.47 3.95 -18.13
N PHE A 245 11.25 4.31 -18.51
CA PHE A 245 10.90 4.71 -19.89
C PHE A 245 10.49 6.18 -19.93
N ALA A 246 10.62 6.82 -21.07
CA ALA A 246 10.25 8.22 -21.27
C ALA A 246 8.80 8.49 -20.81
N GLY A 247 8.63 9.52 -19.99
CA GLY A 247 7.34 9.88 -19.42
C GLY A 247 6.91 9.06 -18.20
N MET A 248 7.63 8.00 -17.79
CA MET A 248 7.36 7.26 -16.57
C MET A 248 7.44 8.20 -15.36
N LYS A 249 6.49 8.09 -14.44
CA LYS A 249 6.54 8.83 -13.18
C LYS A 249 7.71 8.31 -12.33
N ALA A 250 8.73 9.14 -12.13
CA ALA A 250 9.93 8.81 -11.39
C ALA A 250 10.03 9.51 -10.03
N GLY A 251 9.32 10.62 -9.82
CA GLY A 251 9.34 11.36 -8.56
C GLY A 251 8.10 12.20 -8.33
N ASP A 252 8.07 12.86 -7.17
CA ASP A 252 6.97 13.72 -6.73
C ASP A 252 7.51 14.81 -5.79
N VAL A 253 7.24 16.07 -6.13
CA VAL A 253 7.60 17.24 -5.32
C VAL A 253 6.35 17.81 -4.67
N ASP A 254 6.39 18.08 -3.38
CA ASP A 254 5.29 18.71 -2.65
C ASP A 254 5.57 20.20 -2.44
N PRO A 255 4.76 21.10 -3.00
CA PRO A 255 5.00 22.54 -2.95
C PRO A 255 4.90 23.14 -1.54
N ARG A 256 4.33 22.42 -0.58
CA ARG A 256 4.21 22.88 0.81
C ARG A 256 5.55 22.87 1.56
N GLY A 257 6.61 22.31 0.96
CA GLY A 257 7.98 22.35 1.49
C GLY A 257 8.12 21.67 2.86
N GLU A 258 8.77 22.35 3.80
CA GLU A 258 9.05 21.82 5.16
C GLU A 258 7.82 21.46 5.98
N ALA A 259 6.66 22.03 5.65
CA ALA A 259 5.41 21.74 6.35
C ALA A 259 4.85 20.33 6.06
N VAL A 260 5.47 19.57 5.15
CA VAL A 260 5.00 18.23 4.77
C VAL A 260 5.68 17.14 5.59
N GLU A 261 4.88 16.37 6.31
CA GLU A 261 5.37 15.13 6.91
C GLU A 261 5.39 14.01 5.85
N TYR A 262 6.51 13.93 5.13
CA TYR A 262 6.67 12.99 4.02
C TYR A 262 7.02 11.55 4.49
N ARG A 263 7.27 11.36 5.79
CA ARG A 263 7.53 10.05 6.41
C ARG A 263 6.26 9.35 6.89
N ASN A 264 5.12 10.05 6.86
CA ASN A 264 3.83 9.45 7.23
C ASN A 264 3.01 9.10 5.99
N VAL A 265 2.17 8.06 6.11
CA VAL A 265 1.22 7.72 5.05
C VAL A 265 0.21 8.86 4.84
N SER A 266 -0.26 9.02 3.61
CA SER A 266 -1.16 10.12 3.25
C SER A 266 -2.58 9.94 3.81
N ASP A 267 -3.32 11.05 3.88
CA ASP A 267 -4.77 11.09 4.09
C ASP A 267 -5.52 10.13 3.16
N LYS A 268 -5.14 10.10 1.89
CA LYS A 268 -5.68 9.18 0.88
C LYS A 268 -5.46 7.71 1.28
N ALA A 269 -4.24 7.35 1.67
CA ALA A 269 -3.92 5.99 2.09
C ALA A 269 -4.70 5.57 3.35
N ARG A 270 -4.88 6.51 4.29
CA ARG A 270 -5.69 6.28 5.51
C ARG A 270 -7.17 6.08 5.20
N ALA A 271 -7.75 6.89 4.31
CA ALA A 271 -9.14 6.77 3.89
C ALA A 271 -9.40 5.43 3.20
N ILE A 272 -8.54 5.05 2.24
CA ILE A 272 -8.62 3.76 1.56
C ILE A 272 -8.49 2.59 2.56
N GLY A 273 -7.54 2.67 3.51
CA GLY A 273 -7.39 1.66 4.55
C GLY A 273 -8.63 1.52 5.43
N GLY A 274 -9.38 2.63 5.67
CA GLY A 274 -10.68 2.60 6.34
C GLY A 274 -11.72 1.84 5.54
N GLY A 275 -11.83 2.10 4.23
CA GLY A 275 -12.74 1.39 3.34
C GLY A 275 -12.42 -0.10 3.22
N VAL A 276 -11.13 -0.46 3.16
CA VAL A 276 -10.73 -1.88 3.18
C VAL A 276 -11.15 -2.56 4.48
N LEU A 277 -10.95 -1.94 5.63
CA LEU A 277 -11.37 -2.51 6.91
C LEU A 277 -12.90 -2.69 6.96
N GLU A 278 -13.67 -1.71 6.47
CA GLU A 278 -15.13 -1.80 6.35
C GLU A 278 -15.54 -2.99 5.47
N ALA A 279 -14.97 -3.12 4.27
CA ALA A 279 -15.26 -4.21 3.35
C ALA A 279 -14.90 -5.59 3.93
N LEU A 280 -13.75 -5.71 4.60
CA LEU A 280 -13.35 -6.95 5.27
C LEU A 280 -14.36 -7.36 6.34
N LEU A 281 -14.79 -6.44 7.19
CA LEU A 281 -15.78 -6.73 8.24
C LEU A 281 -17.18 -7.01 7.67
N HIS A 282 -17.52 -6.48 6.50
CA HIS A 282 -18.76 -6.79 5.80
C HIS A 282 -18.81 -8.25 5.33
N PHE A 283 -17.74 -8.76 4.72
CA PHE A 283 -17.70 -10.13 4.16
C PHE A 283 -17.22 -11.19 5.15
N LEU A 284 -16.44 -10.79 6.15
CA LEU A 284 -15.87 -11.65 7.18
C LEU A 284 -16.27 -11.13 8.57
N PRO A 285 -17.57 -11.21 8.92
CA PRO A 285 -18.04 -10.64 10.18
C PRO A 285 -17.39 -11.35 11.36
N TRP A 286 -17.10 -10.56 12.39
CA TRP A 286 -16.40 -10.97 13.61
C TRP A 286 -17.06 -12.13 14.37
N GLU A 287 -18.37 -12.27 14.23
CA GLU A 287 -19.19 -13.27 14.95
C GLU A 287 -18.97 -14.72 14.49
N LEU A 288 -18.36 -14.95 13.31
CA LEU A 288 -18.06 -16.31 12.84
C LEU A 288 -16.95 -16.99 13.67
N CYS A 289 -16.28 -16.25 14.56
CA CYS A 289 -15.24 -16.77 15.42
C CYS A 289 -15.77 -17.31 16.77
N GLU A 290 -17.01 -17.02 17.17
CA GLU A 290 -17.56 -17.47 18.46
C GLU A 290 -18.22 -18.85 18.42
N ASN A 291 -18.64 -19.36 17.27
CA ASN A 291 -19.50 -20.55 17.16
C ASN A 291 -18.77 -21.92 17.09
N LYS A 292 -17.49 -22.00 17.49
CA LYS A 292 -16.78 -23.29 17.61
C LYS A 292 -16.40 -23.69 19.03
N ARG A 293 -17.13 -23.17 20.03
CA ARG A 293 -17.07 -23.67 21.39
C ARG A 293 -18.37 -24.42 21.72
N ASN A 294 -18.56 -25.60 21.13
CA ASN A 294 -19.45 -26.66 21.65
C ASN A 294 -18.89 -28.02 21.20
#